data_520e0fef5a3f09a1665b391cde8ab03b
#
_entry.id   520e0fef5a3f09a1665b391cde8ab03b
#
_cell.length_a   1.000
_cell.length_b   1.000
_cell.length_c   1.000
_cell.angle_alpha   90.00
_cell.angle_beta   90.00
_cell.angle_gamma   90.00
#
_symmetry.space_group_name_H-M   'P 1'
#
loop_
_entity.id
_entity.type
_entity.pdbx_description
1 polymer ?
#
loop_
_entity_poly.entity_id
_entity_poly.type
_entity_poly.pdbx_seq_one_letter_code
_entity_poly.pdbx_strand_id
1 'polypeptide(L)'
;NGDIGILEEIDPREGTLSVRFEDRTALYTKQEAQDLELAYAATVHKSQGSEFDAVILPLYRTQRQLCYRNLLYTAVTRAKSLLIIVGSRQTLADMVDNNRKTLRYTGLCHMMRETVAVDL
;
A
#
# COMPACT_ATOMS: atom_id res chain seq x y z
N ASN A 1 10.38 2.39 0.30
CA ASN A 1 9.29 2.09 1.22
C ASN A 1 8.27 1.19 0.52
N GLY A 2 8.10 -0.05 1.00
CA GLY A 2 7.22 -1.03 0.37
C GLY A 2 7.92 -1.99 -0.60
N ASP A 3 9.23 -1.89 -0.79
CA ASP A 3 9.99 -2.84 -1.57
C ASP A 3 10.01 -4.21 -0.87
N ILE A 4 9.88 -5.26 -1.65
CA ILE A 4 9.92 -6.64 -1.16
C ILE A 4 11.24 -7.26 -1.58
N GLY A 5 11.97 -7.81 -0.61
CA GLY A 5 13.24 -8.51 -0.84
C GLY A 5 13.23 -9.90 -0.22
N ILE A 6 14.21 -10.69 -0.61
CA ILE A 6 14.46 -12.02 -0.06
C ILE A 6 15.68 -11.93 0.84
N LEU A 7 15.52 -12.36 2.10
CA LEU A 7 16.65 -12.52 3.01
C LEU A 7 17.50 -13.70 2.53
N GLU A 8 18.73 -13.42 2.11
CA GLU A 8 19.66 -14.42 1.60
C GLU A 8 20.61 -14.94 2.67
N GLU A 9 21.13 -14.05 3.50
CA GLU A 9 22.15 -14.41 4.48
C GLU A 9 21.99 -13.62 5.78
N ILE A 10 22.32 -14.27 6.87
CA ILE A 10 22.45 -13.66 8.20
C ILE A 10 23.84 -13.96 8.70
N ASP A 11 24.68 -12.92 8.95
CA ASP A 11 25.95 -13.09 9.64
C ASP A 11 25.80 -12.72 11.11
N PRO A 12 25.77 -13.73 12.01
CA PRO A 12 25.65 -13.48 13.44
C PRO A 12 26.89 -12.87 14.07
N ARG A 13 28.08 -12.98 13.41
CA ARG A 13 29.35 -12.48 13.93
C ARG A 13 29.49 -10.98 13.69
N GLU A 14 29.13 -10.55 12.50
CA GLU A 14 29.11 -9.13 12.14
C GLU A 14 27.78 -8.45 12.47
N GLY A 15 26.74 -9.23 12.76
CA GLY A 15 25.40 -8.71 13.04
C GLY A 15 24.75 -8.07 11.83
N THR A 16 25.01 -8.61 10.64
CA THR A 16 24.50 -8.09 9.37
C THR A 16 23.52 -9.06 8.72
N LEU A 17 22.62 -8.50 7.91
CA LEU A 17 21.63 -9.20 7.09
C LEU A 17 21.81 -8.80 5.63
N SER A 18 21.88 -9.79 4.74
CA SER A 18 21.88 -9.55 3.29
C SER A 18 20.50 -9.81 2.72
N VAL A 19 19.91 -8.78 2.10
CA VAL A 19 18.58 -8.84 1.49
C VAL A 19 18.70 -8.53 0.01
N ARG A 20 18.26 -9.47 -0.83
CA ARG A 20 18.21 -9.30 -2.28
C ARG A 20 16.86 -8.75 -2.70
N PHE A 21 16.87 -7.63 -3.37
CA PHE A 21 15.76 -7.04 -4.11
C PHE A 21 15.86 -7.42 -5.59
N GLU A 22 14.90 -6.99 -6.40
CA GLU A 22 14.87 -7.31 -7.82
C GLU A 22 16.09 -6.78 -8.57
N ASP A 23 16.54 -5.57 -8.24
CA ASP A 23 17.60 -4.82 -8.92
C ASP A 23 18.91 -4.70 -8.14
N ARG A 24 18.92 -5.07 -6.84
CA ARG A 24 20.09 -4.87 -5.96
C ARG A 24 20.07 -5.81 -4.76
N THR A 25 21.26 -6.00 -4.17
CA THR A 25 21.41 -6.59 -2.82
C THR A 25 21.82 -5.49 -1.85
N ALA A 26 21.18 -5.44 -0.69
CA ALA A 26 21.49 -4.49 0.37
C ALA A 26 21.90 -5.23 1.65
N LEU A 27 22.91 -4.70 2.33
CA LEU A 27 23.32 -5.14 3.64
C LEU A 27 22.68 -4.24 4.69
N TYR A 28 22.09 -4.87 5.69
CA TYR A 28 21.46 -4.21 6.83
C TYR A 28 22.22 -4.53 8.10
N THR A 29 22.54 -3.55 8.88
CA THR A 29 23.02 -3.73 10.25
C THR A 29 21.90 -4.15 11.17
N LYS A 30 22.20 -4.65 12.36
CA LYS A 30 21.20 -5.01 13.38
C LYS A 30 20.25 -3.85 13.72
N GLN A 31 20.73 -2.61 13.62
CA GLN A 31 19.94 -1.42 13.91
C GLN A 31 18.95 -1.13 12.77
N GLU A 32 19.43 -1.20 11.51
CA GLU A 32 18.60 -1.00 10.32
C GLU A 32 17.61 -2.15 10.09
N ALA A 33 17.93 -3.36 10.57
CA ALA A 33 17.04 -4.51 10.49
C ALA A 33 15.72 -4.32 11.28
N GLN A 34 15.66 -3.35 12.19
CA GLN A 34 14.41 -3.01 12.91
C GLN A 34 13.37 -2.37 11.98
N ASP A 35 13.79 -1.81 10.84
CA ASP A 35 12.91 -1.23 9.83
C ASP A 35 12.38 -2.27 8.83
N LEU A 36 12.87 -3.51 8.91
CA LEU A 36 12.42 -4.62 8.08
C LEU A 36 11.21 -5.32 8.73
N GLU A 37 10.23 -5.64 7.92
CA GLU A 37 9.05 -6.41 8.33
C GLU A 37 8.90 -7.67 7.49
N LEU A 38 8.29 -8.72 8.05
CA LEU A 38 7.97 -9.93 7.29
C LEU A 38 6.94 -9.61 6.20
N ALA A 39 7.26 -9.98 4.96
CA ALA A 39 6.46 -9.67 3.78
C ALA A 39 5.47 -10.78 3.37
N TYR A 40 5.07 -11.67 4.29
CA TYR A 40 4.05 -12.71 4.02
C TYR A 40 2.66 -12.12 3.79
N ALA A 41 2.43 -10.89 4.25
CA ALA A 41 1.24 -10.11 3.95
C ALA A 41 1.60 -8.61 3.97
N ALA A 42 1.10 -7.87 3.03
CA ALA A 42 1.28 -6.42 2.95
C ALA A 42 -0.05 -5.69 3.12
N THR A 43 -0.01 -4.51 3.73
CA THR A 43 -1.21 -3.65 3.72
C THR A 43 -1.44 -3.05 2.33
N VAL A 44 -2.68 -2.71 2.01
CA VAL A 44 -3.03 -2.04 0.75
C VAL A 44 -2.22 -0.75 0.55
N HIS A 45 -1.94 -0.02 1.62
CA HIS A 45 -1.16 1.22 1.55
C HIS A 45 0.32 0.97 1.23
N LYS A 46 0.92 -0.08 1.80
CA LYS A 46 2.32 -0.45 1.51
C LYS A 46 2.49 -1.04 0.11
N SER A 47 1.43 -1.63 -0.46
CA SER A 47 1.43 -2.17 -1.82
C SER A 47 1.14 -1.14 -2.92
N GLN A 48 0.94 0.14 -2.57
CA GLN A 48 0.74 1.19 -3.57
C GLN A 48 1.99 1.35 -4.45
N GLY A 49 1.78 1.34 -5.77
CA GLY A 49 2.85 1.39 -6.75
C GLY A 49 3.37 0.03 -7.19
N SER A 50 3.12 -1.04 -6.41
CA SER A 50 3.50 -2.40 -6.77
C SER A 50 2.34 -3.13 -7.43
N GLU A 51 2.63 -4.11 -8.28
CA GLU A 51 1.66 -5.00 -8.93
C GLU A 51 2.11 -6.45 -8.78
N PHE A 52 1.14 -7.35 -8.64
CA PHE A 52 1.39 -8.77 -8.41
C PHE A 52 0.60 -9.61 -9.40
N ASP A 53 1.12 -10.74 -9.85
CA ASP A 53 0.41 -11.64 -10.75
C ASP A 53 -0.88 -12.18 -10.14
N ALA A 54 -0.84 -12.49 -8.85
CA ALA A 54 -1.99 -12.94 -8.08
C ALA A 54 -2.08 -12.20 -6.74
N VAL A 55 -3.28 -11.82 -6.35
CA VAL A 55 -3.58 -11.16 -5.07
C VAL A 55 -4.68 -11.92 -4.34
N ILE A 56 -4.44 -12.21 -3.07
CA ILE A 56 -5.46 -12.71 -2.15
C ILE A 56 -5.84 -11.55 -1.22
N LEU A 57 -7.08 -11.10 -1.28
CA LEU A 57 -7.60 -9.99 -0.50
C LEU A 57 -8.56 -10.50 0.57
N PRO A 58 -8.15 -10.60 1.84
CA PRO A 58 -9.06 -10.95 2.93
C PRO A 58 -9.92 -9.75 3.31
N LEU A 59 -11.25 -9.89 3.22
CA LEU A 59 -12.26 -8.90 3.61
C LEU A 59 -13.13 -9.44 4.75
N TYR A 60 -12.52 -9.62 5.91
CA TYR A 60 -13.26 -9.93 7.13
C TYR A 60 -13.74 -8.63 7.80
N ARG A 61 -14.19 -8.70 9.07
CA ARG A 61 -14.62 -7.54 9.84
C ARG A 61 -13.56 -6.44 9.82
N THR A 62 -13.71 -5.51 8.90
CA THR A 62 -12.80 -4.38 8.74
C THR A 62 -13.33 -3.20 9.55
N GLN A 63 -12.44 -2.40 10.10
CA GLN A 63 -12.82 -1.15 10.76
C GLN A 63 -13.62 -0.28 9.78
N ARG A 64 -14.76 0.24 10.18
CA ARG A 64 -15.63 1.08 9.33
C ARG A 64 -14.91 2.22 8.64
N GLN A 65 -13.83 2.72 9.25
CA GLN A 65 -12.99 3.78 8.70
C GLN A 65 -12.21 3.34 7.46
N LEU A 66 -11.91 2.04 7.33
CA LEU A 66 -11.20 1.46 6.19
C LEU A 66 -12.13 0.87 5.13
N CYS A 67 -13.44 0.80 5.42
CA CYS A 67 -14.44 0.28 4.47
C CYS A 67 -14.89 1.37 3.49
N TYR A 68 -14.03 1.74 2.54
CA TYR A 68 -14.38 2.72 1.50
C TYR A 68 -13.90 2.27 0.11
N ARG A 69 -14.65 2.72 -0.91
CA ARG A 69 -14.48 2.31 -2.31
C ARG A 69 -13.05 2.49 -2.83
N ASN A 70 -12.41 3.61 -2.53
CA ASN A 70 -11.07 3.89 -3.06
C ASN A 70 -10.01 2.93 -2.52
N LEU A 71 -10.14 2.47 -1.25
CA LEU A 71 -9.24 1.46 -0.71
C LEU A 71 -9.43 0.12 -1.40
N LEU A 72 -10.68 -0.29 -1.61
CA LEU A 72 -11.01 -1.50 -2.36
C LEU A 72 -10.45 -1.41 -3.79
N TYR A 73 -10.66 -0.29 -4.48
CA TYR A 73 -10.13 -0.06 -5.82
C TYR A 73 -8.61 -0.19 -5.84
N THR A 74 -7.92 0.45 -4.91
CA THR A 74 -6.45 0.36 -4.80
C THR A 74 -5.99 -1.09 -4.61
N ALA A 75 -6.68 -1.86 -3.77
CA ALA A 75 -6.35 -3.27 -3.52
C ALA A 75 -6.57 -4.15 -4.76
N VAL A 76 -7.72 -4.00 -5.43
CA VAL A 76 -8.09 -4.77 -6.62
C VAL A 76 -7.12 -4.51 -7.79
N THR A 77 -6.74 -3.25 -7.98
CA THR A 77 -5.80 -2.87 -9.05
C THR A 77 -4.36 -3.30 -8.81
N ARG A 78 -4.04 -3.96 -7.69
CA ARG A 78 -2.72 -4.59 -7.50
C ARG A 78 -2.59 -5.93 -8.21
N ALA A 79 -3.70 -6.57 -8.58
CA ALA A 79 -3.70 -7.86 -9.27
C ALA A 79 -3.61 -7.67 -10.79
N LYS A 80 -2.62 -8.33 -11.42
CA LYS A 80 -2.48 -8.38 -12.89
C LYS A 80 -3.37 -9.44 -13.51
N SER A 81 -3.34 -10.66 -12.97
CA SER A 81 -3.96 -11.83 -13.60
C SER A 81 -5.03 -12.47 -12.75
N LEU A 82 -4.84 -12.56 -11.45
CA LEU A 82 -5.75 -13.26 -10.54
C LEU A 82 -6.01 -12.45 -9.27
N LEU A 83 -7.29 -12.25 -8.96
CA LEU A 83 -7.74 -11.71 -7.68
C LEU A 83 -8.66 -12.70 -6.98
N ILE A 84 -8.31 -13.08 -5.77
CA ILE A 84 -9.15 -13.92 -4.89
C ILE A 84 -9.58 -13.06 -3.70
N ILE A 85 -10.88 -12.84 -3.57
CA ILE A 85 -11.45 -12.15 -2.41
C ILE A 85 -11.99 -13.20 -1.44
N VAL A 86 -11.49 -13.18 -0.20
CA VAL A 86 -11.89 -14.12 0.86
C VAL A 86 -12.54 -13.34 1.99
N GLY A 87 -13.82 -13.58 2.24
CA GLY A 87 -14.53 -12.91 3.35
C GLY A 87 -16.00 -12.67 3.10
N SER A 88 -16.53 -11.61 3.69
CA SER A 88 -17.97 -11.30 3.66
C SER A 88 -18.37 -10.56 2.40
N ARG A 89 -19.38 -11.09 1.68
CA ARG A 89 -20.02 -10.37 0.56
C ARG A 89 -20.62 -9.04 0.99
N GLN A 90 -21.14 -8.98 2.22
CA GLN A 90 -21.68 -7.73 2.77
C GLN A 90 -20.60 -6.68 2.93
N THR A 91 -19.43 -7.04 3.47
CA THR A 91 -18.29 -6.11 3.60
C THR A 91 -17.85 -5.58 2.23
N LEU A 92 -17.84 -6.43 1.22
CA LEU A 92 -17.51 -6.03 -0.15
C LEU A 92 -18.55 -5.03 -0.69
N ALA A 93 -19.83 -5.30 -0.53
CA ALA A 93 -20.93 -4.42 -0.95
C ALA A 93 -20.84 -3.06 -0.22
N ASP A 94 -20.66 -3.08 1.09
CA ASP A 94 -20.52 -1.87 1.91
C ASP A 94 -19.32 -1.00 1.43
N MET A 95 -18.21 -1.62 1.05
CA MET A 95 -17.06 -0.89 0.50
C MET A 95 -17.35 -0.29 -0.88
N VAL A 96 -18.07 -1.00 -1.74
CA VAL A 96 -18.47 -0.51 -3.07
C VAL A 96 -19.42 0.68 -2.95
N ASP A 97 -20.36 0.64 -2.01
CA ASP A 97 -21.34 1.69 -1.82
C ASP A 97 -20.79 2.92 -1.10
N ASN A 98 -19.76 2.71 -0.27
CA ASN A 98 -19.15 3.79 0.51
C ASN A 98 -18.19 4.65 -0.36
N ASN A 99 -18.73 5.66 -1.00
CA ASN A 99 -17.98 6.63 -1.80
C ASN A 99 -17.50 7.83 -0.95
N ARG A 100 -17.02 7.59 0.26
CA ARG A 100 -16.48 8.65 1.12
C ARG A 100 -15.26 9.27 0.48
N LYS A 101 -15.43 10.47 -0.05
CA LYS A 101 -14.31 11.30 -0.49
C LYS A 101 -13.76 12.02 0.74
N THR A 102 -12.51 11.76 1.08
CA THR A 102 -11.80 12.63 2.01
C THR A 102 -11.59 13.97 1.30
N LEU A 103 -12.39 14.96 1.65
CA LEU A 103 -12.24 16.31 1.09
C LEU A 103 -10.87 16.84 1.56
N ARG A 104 -9.98 17.04 0.59
CA ARG A 104 -8.72 17.71 0.85
C ARG A 104 -8.97 19.20 0.80
N TYR A 105 -8.94 19.84 1.94
CA TYR A 105 -9.00 21.30 2.03
C TYR A 105 -7.63 21.85 1.61
N THR A 106 -7.49 22.22 0.35
CA THR A 106 -6.28 22.89 -0.15
C THR A 106 -6.65 24.31 -0.56
N GLY A 107 -5.74 25.26 -0.35
CA GLY A 107 -5.88 26.64 -0.81
C GLY A 107 -5.73 26.80 -2.34
N LEU A 108 -5.42 25.71 -3.08
CA LEU A 108 -5.10 25.76 -4.50
C LEU A 108 -6.21 26.43 -5.33
N CYS A 109 -7.47 26.07 -5.08
CA CYS A 109 -8.60 26.66 -5.83
C CYS A 109 -8.74 28.16 -5.57
N HIS A 110 -8.45 28.62 -4.36
CA HIS A 110 -8.44 30.04 -4.00
C HIS A 110 -7.29 30.76 -4.70
N MET A 111 -6.09 30.23 -4.59
CA MET A 111 -4.91 30.81 -5.26
C MET A 111 -5.07 30.90 -6.78
N MET A 112 -5.61 29.86 -7.44
CA MET A 112 -5.87 29.90 -8.88
C MET A 112 -6.87 30.97 -9.28
N ARG A 113 -7.91 31.21 -8.46
CA ARG A 113 -8.89 32.27 -8.73
C ARG A 113 -8.30 33.68 -8.59
N GLU A 114 -7.42 33.89 -7.62
CA GLU A 114 -6.73 35.15 -7.42
C GLU A 114 -5.77 35.44 -8.57
N THR A 115 -5.03 34.43 -9.05
CA THR A 115 -4.08 34.59 -10.17
C THR A 115 -4.80 34.95 -11.48
N VAL A 116 -5.95 34.32 -11.77
CA VAL A 116 -6.74 34.62 -12.99
C VAL A 116 -7.43 35.99 -12.90
N ALA A 117 -7.72 36.48 -11.69
CA ALA A 117 -8.35 37.83 -11.53
C ALA A 117 -7.38 39.01 -11.70
N VAL A 118 -6.07 38.74 -11.75
CA VAL A 118 -5.05 39.79 -11.94
C VAL A 118 -4.78 40.04 -13.43
N ASP A 119 -5.18 39.12 -14.32
CA ASP A 119 -4.94 39.22 -15.80
C ASP A 119 -6.16 39.72 -16.61
N LEU A 120 -7.18 40.30 -15.92
CA LEU A 120 -8.37 40.95 -16.52
C LEU A 120 -8.51 42.39 -16.01
#